data_ac7196f3b214c0308efb4f5c47283351
#
_entry.id   ac7196f3b214c0308efb4f5c47283351
#
_cell.length_a   1.000
_cell.length_b   1.000
_cell.length_c   1.000
_cell.angle_alpha   90.00
_cell.angle_beta   90.00
_cell.angle_gamma   90.00
#
_symmetry.space_group_name_H-M   'P 1'
#
loop_
_entity.id
_entity.type
_entity.pdbx_description
1 polymer ?
#
loop_
_entity_poly.entity_id
_entity_poly.type
_entity_poly.pdbx_seq_one_letter_code
_entity_poly.pdbx_strand_id
1 'polypeptide(L)'
;MPLTLHIDSDRWREHLRSTWNASIVPVAKGNGYGFGRPRLLAESKALGAKTVAVGTYFEVPPDTTADVVVLSPWRPFLHGANGRNVIHTVSRLADLVSIPAGSRVLVEVQTSMRRHGIGARELRHAMLLNALDRVRFEGWSLHFPMGAGGTSANVREAQELGRAAHAVRPGPLWVSHVPAQKLTDIGENVRLRMGTALWLGDRGAFSVSATVLDVHSVRRGERVGYRQRRVAGDGHILVVSGGTAHGVGLEAPTAAATVRQRAISLAKGGLDAAGLALSPFTIAGKQRWFAEPPHMQASMLFLPAAVPPPAVGDEVGVDVRFTTTEFDRVAMD
;
A
#
# COMPACT_ATOMS: atom_id res chain seq x y z
N MET A 1 -15.51 13.23 -15.43
CA MET A 1 -14.40 12.88 -16.32
C MET A 1 -13.23 12.46 -15.45
N PRO A 2 -12.69 11.25 -15.61
CA PRO A 2 -12.02 10.55 -14.52
C PRO A 2 -10.51 10.79 -14.45
N LEU A 3 -9.97 10.58 -13.23
CA LEU A 3 -8.60 10.09 -13.04
C LEU A 3 -8.62 8.58 -13.29
N THR A 4 -7.91 8.12 -14.31
CA THR A 4 -8.01 6.75 -14.80
C THR A 4 -6.70 5.99 -14.59
N LEU A 5 -6.80 4.78 -14.00
CA LEU A 5 -5.74 3.78 -14.03
C LEU A 5 -5.96 2.87 -15.24
N HIS A 6 -4.99 2.81 -16.13
CA HIS A 6 -4.94 1.88 -17.26
C HIS A 6 -4.06 0.69 -16.91
N ILE A 7 -4.52 -0.51 -17.20
CA ILE A 7 -3.86 -1.76 -16.90
C ILE A 7 -3.73 -2.59 -18.17
N ASP A 8 -2.52 -2.86 -18.61
CA ASP A 8 -2.22 -3.94 -19.54
C ASP A 8 -2.49 -5.27 -18.83
N SER A 9 -3.66 -5.82 -19.07
CA SER A 9 -4.19 -7.00 -18.37
C SER A 9 -3.35 -8.24 -18.59
N ASP A 10 -2.83 -8.44 -19.78
CA ASP A 10 -2.07 -9.63 -20.14
C ASP A 10 -0.71 -9.59 -19.45
N ARG A 11 -0.02 -8.47 -19.53
CA ARG A 11 1.26 -8.23 -18.89
C ARG A 11 1.15 -8.32 -17.36
N TRP A 12 0.11 -7.73 -16.79
CA TRP A 12 -0.13 -7.79 -15.34
C TRP A 12 -0.37 -9.22 -14.87
N ARG A 13 -1.25 -9.97 -15.55
CA ARG A 13 -1.55 -11.36 -15.19
C ARG A 13 -0.37 -12.29 -15.42
N GLU A 14 0.47 -12.03 -16.40
CA GLU A 14 1.72 -12.78 -16.59
C GLU A 14 2.66 -12.55 -15.40
N HIS A 15 2.82 -11.30 -14.94
CA HIS A 15 3.58 -11.00 -13.72
C HIS A 15 2.98 -11.71 -12.50
N LEU A 16 1.65 -11.71 -12.34
CA LEU A 16 1.00 -12.42 -11.23
C LEU A 16 1.31 -13.93 -11.27
N ARG A 17 1.18 -14.58 -12.44
CA ARG A 17 1.45 -16.01 -12.59
C ARG A 17 2.93 -16.35 -12.34
N SER A 18 3.85 -15.56 -12.87
CA SER A 18 5.29 -15.79 -12.69
C SER A 18 5.76 -15.57 -11.26
N THR A 19 5.08 -14.70 -10.52
CA THR A 19 5.39 -14.42 -9.11
C THR A 19 4.73 -15.43 -8.17
N TRP A 20 3.56 -15.96 -8.54
CA TRP A 20 2.72 -16.79 -7.69
C TRP A 20 3.31 -18.17 -7.39
N ASN A 21 3.20 -18.61 -6.16
CA ASN A 21 3.33 -20.00 -5.73
C ASN A 21 2.50 -20.25 -4.46
N ALA A 22 2.32 -21.50 -4.08
CA ALA A 22 1.46 -21.91 -2.95
C ALA A 22 1.89 -21.39 -1.56
N SER A 23 3.13 -20.90 -1.43
CA SER A 23 3.61 -20.30 -0.18
C SER A 23 3.23 -18.82 -0.05
N ILE A 24 2.75 -18.19 -1.12
CA ILE A 24 2.38 -16.78 -1.12
C ILE A 24 0.95 -16.62 -0.58
N VAL A 25 0.78 -15.61 0.28
CA VAL A 25 -0.50 -15.15 0.78
C VAL A 25 -0.72 -13.73 0.26
N PRO A 26 -1.63 -13.54 -0.72
CA PRO A 26 -1.92 -12.23 -1.26
C PRO A 26 -2.45 -11.28 -0.20
N VAL A 27 -1.94 -10.04 -0.19
CA VAL A 27 -2.41 -8.99 0.73
C VAL A 27 -3.27 -8.00 -0.04
N ALA A 28 -4.58 -7.98 0.25
CA ALA A 28 -5.55 -7.06 -0.34
C ALA A 28 -6.09 -6.11 0.74
N LYS A 29 -5.42 -4.97 0.95
CA LYS A 29 -5.73 -4.03 2.05
C LYS A 29 -5.85 -2.58 1.56
N GLY A 30 -6.47 -1.73 2.38
CA GLY A 30 -6.63 -0.31 2.12
C GLY A 30 -7.43 -0.06 0.84
N ASN A 31 -6.94 0.83 -0.01
CA ASN A 31 -7.54 1.11 -1.33
C ASN A 31 -7.33 -0.02 -2.36
N GLY A 32 -6.82 -1.19 -1.96
CA GLY A 32 -6.50 -2.27 -2.90
C GLY A 32 -5.37 -1.93 -3.86
N TYR A 33 -4.38 -1.18 -3.41
CA TYR A 33 -3.23 -0.74 -4.24
C TYR A 33 -3.65 0.03 -5.51
N GLY A 34 -4.79 0.72 -5.46
CA GLY A 34 -5.36 1.44 -6.59
C GLY A 34 -6.31 0.62 -7.49
N PHE A 35 -6.30 -0.70 -7.38
CA PHE A 35 -7.18 -1.59 -8.17
C PHE A 35 -8.56 -1.80 -7.52
N GLY A 36 -8.70 -1.45 -6.24
CA GLY A 36 -9.83 -1.84 -5.40
C GLY A 36 -9.71 -3.28 -4.87
N ARG A 37 -10.07 -3.48 -3.59
CA ARG A 37 -9.99 -4.80 -2.95
C ARG A 37 -10.78 -5.91 -3.66
N PRO A 38 -12.02 -5.68 -4.17
CA PRO A 38 -12.79 -6.74 -4.83
C PRO A 38 -12.03 -7.36 -6.01
N ARG A 39 -11.34 -6.54 -6.81
CA ARG A 39 -10.52 -7.02 -7.93
C ARG A 39 -9.35 -7.88 -7.45
N LEU A 40 -8.61 -7.44 -6.44
CA LEU A 40 -7.49 -8.21 -5.90
C LEU A 40 -7.93 -9.55 -5.32
N LEU A 41 -9.10 -9.61 -4.71
CA LEU A 41 -9.68 -10.85 -4.20
C LEU A 41 -10.07 -11.79 -5.35
N ALA A 42 -10.63 -11.26 -6.44
CA ALA A 42 -10.95 -12.02 -7.63
C ALA A 42 -9.68 -12.61 -8.30
N GLU A 43 -8.64 -11.81 -8.47
CA GLU A 43 -7.36 -12.29 -9.01
C GLU A 43 -6.67 -13.28 -8.04
N SER A 44 -6.76 -13.07 -6.71
CA SER A 44 -6.27 -14.06 -5.72
C SER A 44 -6.97 -15.41 -5.87
N LYS A 45 -8.28 -15.41 -6.08
CA LYS A 45 -9.06 -16.63 -6.35
C LYS A 45 -8.64 -17.28 -7.68
N ALA A 46 -8.44 -16.49 -8.73
CA ALA A 46 -7.99 -16.98 -10.03
C ALA A 46 -6.58 -17.62 -9.96
N LEU A 47 -5.71 -17.12 -9.10
CA LEU A 47 -4.39 -17.71 -8.79
C LEU A 47 -4.49 -18.99 -7.93
N GLY A 48 -5.67 -19.35 -7.42
CA GLY A 48 -5.87 -20.52 -6.56
C GLY A 48 -5.48 -20.26 -5.09
N ALA A 49 -5.41 -19.02 -4.65
CA ALA A 49 -5.09 -18.69 -3.26
C ALA A 49 -6.19 -19.19 -2.31
N LYS A 50 -5.81 -20.07 -1.38
CA LYS A 50 -6.72 -20.59 -0.33
C LYS A 50 -6.85 -19.61 0.85
N THR A 51 -5.89 -18.72 0.99
CA THR A 51 -5.82 -17.74 2.07
C THR A 51 -5.45 -16.38 1.48
N VAL A 52 -6.12 -15.33 1.96
CA VAL A 52 -5.80 -13.94 1.66
C VAL A 52 -5.58 -13.16 2.95
N ALA A 53 -4.87 -12.05 2.89
CA ALA A 53 -4.69 -11.17 4.05
C ALA A 53 -5.29 -9.79 3.76
N VAL A 54 -6.02 -9.25 4.75
CA VAL A 54 -6.61 -7.90 4.70
C VAL A 54 -6.04 -7.03 5.82
N GLY A 55 -6.17 -5.70 5.72
CA GLY A 55 -5.62 -4.79 6.71
C GLY A 55 -6.39 -4.79 8.01
N THR A 56 -7.72 -4.68 7.94
CA THR A 56 -8.60 -4.50 9.10
C THR A 56 -9.82 -5.43 9.04
N TYR A 57 -10.56 -5.53 10.13
CA TYR A 57 -11.80 -6.31 10.19
C TYR A 57 -12.89 -5.77 9.26
N PHE A 58 -12.91 -4.48 8.98
CA PHE A 58 -13.84 -3.85 8.03
C PHE A 58 -13.55 -4.21 6.57
N GLU A 59 -12.41 -4.80 6.31
CA GLU A 59 -11.98 -5.22 4.97
C GLU A 59 -12.26 -6.72 4.70
N VAL A 60 -12.73 -7.46 5.70
CA VAL A 60 -13.09 -8.88 5.55
C VAL A 60 -14.28 -9.00 4.60
N PRO A 61 -14.16 -9.73 3.48
CA PRO A 61 -15.27 -9.91 2.56
C PRO A 61 -16.39 -10.76 3.21
N PRO A 62 -17.66 -10.37 3.08
CA PRO A 62 -18.76 -11.09 3.73
C PRO A 62 -18.97 -12.51 3.19
N ASP A 63 -18.74 -12.73 1.89
CA ASP A 63 -19.09 -13.96 1.17
C ASP A 63 -17.88 -14.76 0.67
N THR A 64 -16.73 -14.64 1.33
CA THR A 64 -15.53 -15.39 0.91
C THR A 64 -15.49 -16.79 1.51
N THR A 65 -15.11 -17.75 0.69
CA THR A 65 -14.79 -19.12 1.13
C THR A 65 -13.32 -19.32 1.47
N ALA A 66 -12.47 -18.37 1.11
CA ALA A 66 -11.05 -18.38 1.45
C ALA A 66 -10.84 -18.04 2.93
N ASP A 67 -9.78 -18.56 3.50
CA ASP A 67 -9.29 -18.11 4.81
C ASP A 67 -8.83 -16.64 4.73
N VAL A 68 -9.20 -15.82 5.71
CA VAL A 68 -8.87 -14.39 5.75
C VAL A 68 -8.04 -14.07 6.97
N VAL A 69 -6.79 -13.72 6.76
CA VAL A 69 -5.92 -13.20 7.82
C VAL A 69 -6.15 -11.69 7.97
N VAL A 70 -6.53 -11.26 9.17
CA VAL A 70 -6.62 -9.84 9.50
C VAL A 70 -5.30 -9.38 10.08
N LEU A 71 -4.64 -8.42 9.39
CA LEU A 71 -3.29 -7.97 9.75
C LEU A 71 -3.26 -7.01 10.95
N SER A 72 -4.35 -6.24 11.16
CA SER A 72 -4.48 -5.44 12.39
C SER A 72 -4.66 -6.35 13.58
N PRO A 73 -3.86 -6.18 14.65
CA PRO A 73 -3.95 -7.04 15.80
C PRO A 73 -5.33 -7.00 16.46
N TRP A 74 -5.83 -8.17 16.80
CA TRP A 74 -7.07 -8.30 17.56
C TRP A 74 -6.95 -7.59 18.93
N ARG A 75 -8.05 -6.96 19.35
CA ARG A 75 -8.19 -6.30 20.65
C ARG A 75 -9.60 -6.57 21.22
N PRO A 76 -9.76 -6.65 22.54
CA PRO A 76 -11.06 -6.92 23.16
C PRO A 76 -12.16 -5.90 22.81
N PHE A 77 -11.79 -4.67 22.51
CA PHE A 77 -12.71 -3.58 22.13
C PHE A 77 -13.05 -3.54 20.63
N LEU A 78 -12.44 -4.39 19.81
CA LEU A 78 -12.73 -4.47 18.39
C LEU A 78 -13.92 -5.42 18.19
N HIS A 79 -15.04 -4.87 17.79
CA HIS A 79 -16.16 -5.65 17.29
C HIS A 79 -15.94 -5.91 15.82
N GLY A 80 -15.59 -7.11 15.46
CA GLY A 80 -15.22 -7.45 14.07
C GLY A 80 -15.82 -8.76 13.59
N ALA A 81 -15.57 -9.10 12.34
CA ALA A 81 -16.07 -10.31 11.73
C ALA A 81 -15.60 -11.56 12.50
N ASN A 82 -16.55 -12.31 13.06
CA ASN A 82 -16.34 -13.58 13.76
C ASN A 82 -16.64 -14.77 12.82
N GLY A 83 -16.19 -14.69 11.56
CA GLY A 83 -16.36 -15.80 10.60
C GLY A 83 -15.46 -16.97 10.91
N ARG A 84 -15.92 -18.20 10.63
CA ARG A 84 -15.12 -19.43 10.80
C ARG A 84 -13.84 -19.44 9.96
N ASN A 85 -13.79 -18.63 8.91
CA ASN A 85 -12.65 -18.47 8.00
C ASN A 85 -11.74 -17.29 8.38
N VAL A 86 -12.04 -16.54 9.45
CA VAL A 86 -11.22 -15.42 9.90
C VAL A 86 -10.09 -15.94 10.78
N ILE A 87 -8.88 -15.53 10.47
CA ILE A 87 -7.66 -15.79 11.25
C ILE A 87 -7.21 -14.46 11.87
N HIS A 88 -7.25 -14.39 13.18
CA HIS A 88 -6.91 -13.20 13.94
C HIS A 88 -5.41 -13.10 14.16
N THR A 89 -4.82 -11.95 13.94
CA THR A 89 -3.45 -11.67 14.39
C THR A 89 -3.49 -11.20 15.84
N VAL A 90 -2.74 -11.83 16.72
CA VAL A 90 -2.62 -11.46 18.13
C VAL A 90 -1.18 -11.10 18.44
N SER A 91 -0.96 -9.91 19.00
CA SER A 91 0.37 -9.34 19.21
C SER A 91 0.71 -9.02 20.68
N ARG A 92 -0.14 -9.43 21.61
CA ARG A 92 0.06 -9.25 23.06
C ARG A 92 -0.43 -10.50 23.81
N LEU A 93 0.28 -10.91 24.84
CA LEU A 93 -0.11 -12.06 25.67
C LEU A 93 -1.48 -11.85 26.33
N ALA A 94 -1.76 -10.64 26.84
CA ALA A 94 -3.05 -10.31 27.45
C ALA A 94 -4.23 -10.48 26.47
N ASP A 95 -4.06 -10.14 25.19
CA ASP A 95 -5.08 -10.32 24.18
C ASP A 95 -5.26 -11.80 23.81
N LEU A 96 -4.17 -12.58 23.78
CA LEU A 96 -4.24 -14.02 23.55
C LEU A 96 -4.99 -14.75 24.67
N VAL A 97 -4.85 -14.29 25.90
CA VAL A 97 -5.59 -14.81 27.05
C VAL A 97 -7.08 -14.46 26.99
N SER A 98 -7.42 -13.28 26.46
CA SER A 98 -8.79 -12.75 26.44
C SER A 98 -9.57 -13.09 25.16
N ILE A 99 -8.92 -13.47 24.08
CA ILE A 99 -9.65 -13.83 22.84
C ILE A 99 -10.54 -15.05 23.09
N PRO A 100 -11.74 -15.13 22.47
CA PRO A 100 -12.63 -16.29 22.66
C PRO A 100 -11.95 -17.61 22.36
N ALA A 101 -12.21 -18.62 23.18
CA ALA A 101 -11.70 -19.97 22.99
C ALA A 101 -12.12 -20.53 21.63
N GLY A 102 -11.23 -21.29 20.97
CA GLY A 102 -11.45 -21.84 19.63
C GLY A 102 -11.25 -20.86 18.48
N SER A 103 -10.95 -19.57 18.77
CA SER A 103 -10.58 -18.62 17.71
C SER A 103 -9.35 -19.06 16.94
N ARG A 104 -9.34 -18.85 15.61
CA ARG A 104 -8.17 -19.10 14.76
C ARG A 104 -7.17 -17.95 14.92
N VAL A 105 -5.94 -18.25 15.28
CA VAL A 105 -4.99 -17.20 15.70
C VAL A 105 -3.61 -17.39 15.06
N LEU A 106 -3.08 -16.32 14.49
CA LEU A 106 -1.66 -16.10 14.26
C LEU A 106 -1.09 -15.29 15.42
N VAL A 107 -0.04 -15.79 16.06
CA VAL A 107 0.65 -15.05 17.11
C VAL A 107 1.81 -14.27 16.51
N GLU A 108 1.75 -12.95 16.61
CA GLU A 108 2.79 -12.07 16.10
C GLU A 108 3.93 -11.94 17.09
N VAL A 109 5.15 -12.23 16.64
CA VAL A 109 6.39 -12.07 17.40
C VAL A 109 7.01 -10.71 17.04
N GLN A 110 7.51 -10.01 18.04
CA GLN A 110 8.14 -8.73 17.86
C GLN A 110 9.44 -8.86 17.09
N THR A 111 9.52 -8.15 15.95
CA THR A 111 10.72 -8.06 15.10
C THR A 111 11.46 -6.74 15.33
N SER A 112 12.57 -6.56 14.65
CA SER A 112 13.32 -5.29 14.60
C SER A 112 12.47 -4.09 14.18
N MET A 113 11.34 -4.31 13.50
CA MET A 113 10.38 -3.27 13.16
C MET A 113 9.70 -2.64 14.39
N ARG A 114 9.58 -3.35 15.49
CA ARG A 114 9.00 -2.91 16.78
C ARG A 114 7.62 -2.26 16.70
N ARG A 115 6.82 -2.62 15.71
CA ARG A 115 5.47 -2.09 15.56
C ARG A 115 4.46 -2.84 16.43
N HIS A 116 4.47 -4.15 16.38
CA HIS A 116 3.63 -5.07 17.14
C HIS A 116 4.42 -6.33 17.49
N GLY A 117 3.83 -7.20 18.29
CA GLY A 117 4.33 -8.54 18.54
C GLY A 117 4.69 -8.82 20.01
N ILE A 118 4.61 -10.07 20.38
CA ILE A 118 5.03 -10.62 21.69
C ILE A 118 6.55 -10.60 21.74
N GLY A 119 7.11 -10.02 22.79
CA GLY A 119 8.56 -9.93 22.98
C GLY A 119 9.21 -11.25 23.39
N ALA A 120 10.53 -11.35 23.22
CA ALA A 120 11.30 -12.57 23.52
C ALA A 120 11.17 -13.05 24.98
N ARG A 121 10.92 -12.16 25.93
CA ARG A 121 10.68 -12.52 27.36
C ARG A 121 9.32 -13.20 27.52
N GLU A 122 8.29 -12.64 26.86
CA GLU A 122 6.92 -13.15 26.93
C GLU A 122 6.78 -14.50 26.20
N LEU A 123 7.57 -14.76 25.15
CA LEU A 123 7.60 -16.05 24.45
C LEU A 123 7.95 -17.23 25.39
N ARG A 124 8.68 -16.96 26.46
CA ARG A 124 9.06 -17.99 27.46
C ARG A 124 8.13 -18.04 28.68
N HIS A 125 7.06 -17.26 28.66
CA HIS A 125 6.13 -17.18 29.78
C HIS A 125 5.15 -18.36 29.77
N ALA A 126 4.99 -19.06 30.91
CA ALA A 126 4.11 -20.24 31.01
C ALA A 126 2.65 -19.96 30.60
N MET A 127 2.12 -18.73 30.83
CA MET A 127 0.79 -18.34 30.39
C MET A 127 0.61 -18.39 28.88
N LEU A 128 1.69 -18.24 28.08
CA LEU A 128 1.59 -18.33 26.62
C LEU A 128 1.17 -19.73 26.18
N LEU A 129 1.78 -20.79 26.75
CA LEU A 129 1.42 -22.17 26.41
C LEU A 129 -0.04 -22.47 26.74
N ASN A 130 -0.50 -22.10 27.93
CA ASN A 130 -1.89 -22.31 28.36
C ASN A 130 -2.88 -21.53 27.47
N ALA A 131 -2.51 -20.31 27.03
CA ALA A 131 -3.34 -19.51 26.13
C ALA A 131 -3.40 -20.10 24.71
N LEU A 132 -2.27 -20.67 24.22
CA LEU A 132 -2.22 -21.34 22.92
C LEU A 132 -3.09 -22.61 22.87
N ASP A 133 -3.27 -23.30 23.99
CA ASP A 133 -4.13 -24.49 24.05
C ASP A 133 -5.62 -24.18 23.98
N ARG A 134 -6.01 -22.93 24.25
CA ARG A 134 -7.41 -22.47 24.18
C ARG A 134 -7.84 -22.06 22.77
N VAL A 135 -6.91 -21.81 21.87
CA VAL A 135 -7.16 -21.26 20.51
C VAL A 135 -6.76 -22.26 19.44
N ARG A 136 -7.27 -22.05 18.23
CA ARG A 136 -6.77 -22.71 17.02
C ARG A 136 -5.51 -22.01 16.54
N PHE A 137 -4.37 -22.50 16.94
CA PHE A 137 -3.09 -21.92 16.54
C PHE A 137 -2.80 -22.18 15.06
N GLU A 138 -2.71 -21.11 14.27
CA GLU A 138 -2.46 -21.13 12.81
C GLU A 138 -1.00 -20.83 12.46
N GLY A 139 -0.17 -20.51 13.46
CA GLY A 139 1.26 -20.24 13.29
C GLY A 139 1.75 -18.93 13.89
N TRP A 140 3.01 -18.64 13.61
CA TRP A 140 3.71 -17.46 14.06
C TRP A 140 3.80 -16.43 12.95
N SER A 141 3.56 -15.16 13.26
CA SER A 141 3.62 -14.04 12.32
C SER A 141 4.84 -13.18 12.58
N LEU A 142 5.67 -12.97 11.56
CA LEU A 142 6.87 -12.14 11.60
C LEU A 142 6.75 -11.02 10.55
N HIS A 143 6.73 -9.77 10.98
CA HIS A 143 6.62 -8.62 10.08
C HIS A 143 7.89 -7.79 10.11
N PHE A 144 8.67 -7.84 9.03
CA PHE A 144 9.98 -7.20 8.94
C PHE A 144 9.90 -5.80 8.33
N PRO A 145 10.88 -4.92 8.62
CA PRO A 145 10.97 -3.61 7.99
C PRO A 145 11.32 -3.71 6.51
N MET A 146 10.87 -2.71 5.75
CA MET A 146 11.40 -2.42 4.41
C MET A 146 12.57 -1.45 4.62
N GLY A 147 13.81 -1.90 4.61
CA GLY A 147 14.80 -0.92 4.88
C GLY A 147 16.27 -1.31 4.80
N ALA A 148 17.11 -0.45 5.34
CA ALA A 148 18.55 -0.35 5.15
C ALA A 148 19.39 -1.59 5.55
N GLY A 149 18.82 -2.55 6.30
CA GLY A 149 19.49 -3.82 6.62
C GLY A 149 19.43 -4.87 5.49
N GLY A 150 18.62 -4.60 4.46
CA GLY A 150 18.44 -5.48 3.31
C GLY A 150 17.70 -6.78 3.61
N THR A 151 17.39 -7.51 2.55
CA THR A 151 16.65 -8.79 2.61
C THR A 151 17.39 -9.88 3.38
N SER A 152 18.72 -9.89 3.37
CA SER A 152 19.53 -10.88 4.10
C SER A 152 19.45 -10.71 5.62
N ALA A 153 19.28 -9.48 6.13
CA ALA A 153 19.06 -9.22 7.56
C ALA A 153 17.70 -9.78 8.00
N ASN A 154 16.65 -9.54 7.21
CA ASN A 154 15.31 -10.07 7.49
C ASN A 154 15.29 -11.61 7.48
N VAL A 155 16.03 -12.26 6.58
CA VAL A 155 16.12 -13.73 6.53
C VAL A 155 16.79 -14.27 7.80
N ARG A 156 17.91 -13.69 8.22
CA ARG A 156 18.59 -14.11 9.47
C ARG A 156 17.70 -13.90 10.70
N GLU A 157 17.04 -12.76 10.80
CA GLU A 157 16.11 -12.48 11.89
C GLU A 157 14.92 -13.44 11.88
N ALA A 158 14.40 -13.80 10.68
CA ALA A 158 13.34 -14.79 10.54
C ALA A 158 13.77 -16.18 11.02
N GLN A 159 15.00 -16.61 10.72
CA GLN A 159 15.56 -17.88 11.20
C GLN A 159 15.73 -17.89 12.72
N GLU A 160 16.22 -16.80 13.31
CA GLU A 160 16.43 -16.67 14.75
C GLU A 160 15.09 -16.67 15.51
N LEU A 161 14.18 -15.78 15.14
CA LEU A 161 12.87 -15.67 15.77
C LEU A 161 12.00 -16.91 15.52
N GLY A 162 12.10 -17.50 14.31
CA GLY A 162 11.43 -18.76 13.98
C GLY A 162 11.85 -19.91 14.88
N ARG A 163 13.15 -20.08 15.13
CA ARG A 163 13.66 -21.09 16.06
C ARG A 163 13.16 -20.85 17.48
N ALA A 164 13.18 -19.61 17.96
CA ALA A 164 12.68 -19.27 19.28
C ALA A 164 11.17 -19.53 19.43
N ALA A 165 10.38 -19.20 18.41
CA ALA A 165 8.95 -19.43 18.36
C ALA A 165 8.60 -20.94 18.28
N HIS A 166 9.31 -21.71 17.44
CA HIS A 166 9.12 -23.15 17.32
C HIS A 166 9.52 -23.92 18.58
N ALA A 167 10.46 -23.41 19.37
CA ALA A 167 10.78 -23.99 20.69
C ALA A 167 9.62 -23.86 21.69
N VAL A 168 8.71 -22.90 21.48
CA VAL A 168 7.47 -22.74 22.24
C VAL A 168 6.38 -23.67 21.71
N ARG A 169 6.09 -23.55 20.41
CA ARG A 169 5.10 -24.40 19.72
C ARG A 169 5.47 -24.51 18.23
N PRO A 170 5.65 -25.70 17.69
CA PRO A 170 5.83 -25.91 16.26
C PRO A 170 4.61 -25.43 15.47
N GLY A 171 4.84 -24.85 14.29
CA GLY A 171 3.77 -24.38 13.39
C GLY A 171 4.29 -23.55 12.23
N PRO A 172 3.42 -23.16 11.29
CA PRO A 172 3.81 -22.34 10.15
C PRO A 172 4.40 -20.99 10.56
N LEU A 173 5.40 -20.52 9.80
CA LEU A 173 5.91 -19.14 9.90
C LEU A 173 5.28 -18.28 8.80
N TRP A 174 4.67 -17.18 9.18
CA TRP A 174 4.05 -16.22 8.26
C TRP A 174 4.91 -14.96 8.21
N VAL A 175 5.68 -14.81 7.15
CA VAL A 175 6.67 -13.74 7.02
C VAL A 175 6.23 -12.65 6.04
N SER A 176 6.89 -11.50 6.08
CA SER A 176 6.77 -10.43 5.07
C SER A 176 8.14 -9.83 4.78
N HIS A 177 8.29 -9.14 3.65
CA HIS A 177 9.51 -8.43 3.28
C HIS A 177 10.79 -9.29 3.27
N VAL A 178 10.63 -10.55 2.89
CA VAL A 178 11.73 -11.47 2.53
C VAL A 178 11.56 -11.91 1.08
N PRO A 179 12.64 -12.23 0.34
CA PRO A 179 12.53 -12.73 -1.02
C PRO A 179 11.85 -14.10 -1.06
N ALA A 180 10.97 -14.34 -2.02
CA ALA A 180 10.29 -15.63 -2.17
C ALA A 180 11.28 -16.79 -2.35
N GLN A 181 12.40 -16.56 -3.01
CA GLN A 181 13.46 -17.53 -3.25
C GLN A 181 14.23 -17.93 -1.98
N LYS A 182 14.05 -17.19 -0.88
CA LYS A 182 14.72 -17.40 0.41
C LYS A 182 13.83 -18.03 1.47
N LEU A 183 12.63 -18.45 1.12
CA LEU A 183 11.70 -19.05 2.09
C LEU A 183 12.23 -20.38 2.63
N THR A 184 12.84 -21.20 1.78
CA THR A 184 13.46 -22.48 2.19
C THR A 184 14.65 -22.31 3.13
N ASP A 185 15.35 -21.18 3.04
CA ASP A 185 16.43 -20.86 3.97
C ASP A 185 15.88 -20.58 5.40
N ILE A 186 14.61 -20.16 5.51
CA ILE A 186 13.95 -19.87 6.80
C ILE A 186 13.36 -21.13 7.42
N GLY A 187 12.77 -22.00 6.61
CA GLY A 187 12.15 -23.24 7.08
C GLY A 187 11.24 -23.89 6.05
N GLU A 188 10.74 -25.10 6.36
CA GLU A 188 9.92 -25.87 5.42
C GLU A 188 8.47 -25.36 5.29
N ASN A 189 7.89 -24.87 6.38
CA ASN A 189 6.49 -24.42 6.41
C ASN A 189 6.41 -22.91 6.58
N VAL A 190 6.87 -22.17 5.55
CA VAL A 190 6.90 -20.72 5.55
C VAL A 190 5.89 -20.19 4.55
N ARG A 191 5.07 -19.22 4.97
CA ARG A 191 4.09 -18.49 4.15
C ARG A 191 4.51 -17.04 4.02
N LEU A 192 4.53 -16.52 2.80
CA LEU A 192 4.95 -15.15 2.50
C LEU A 192 3.72 -14.27 2.24
N ARG A 193 3.46 -13.33 3.13
CA ARG A 193 2.46 -12.29 2.91
C ARG A 193 3.00 -11.24 1.94
N MET A 194 2.44 -11.21 0.73
CA MET A 194 2.93 -10.37 -0.35
C MET A 194 1.84 -9.40 -0.84
N GLY A 195 2.13 -8.11 -0.80
CA GLY A 195 1.25 -7.05 -1.30
C GLY A 195 1.86 -6.33 -2.51
N THR A 196 2.60 -5.25 -2.27
CA THR A 196 3.14 -4.39 -3.34
C THR A 196 3.92 -5.15 -4.42
N ALA A 197 4.77 -6.11 -4.04
CA ALA A 197 5.55 -6.88 -5.00
C ALA A 197 4.68 -7.80 -5.88
N LEU A 198 3.58 -8.33 -5.34
CA LEU A 198 2.63 -9.13 -6.11
C LEU A 198 1.83 -8.23 -7.07
N TRP A 199 1.20 -7.18 -6.55
CA TRP A 199 0.24 -6.40 -7.32
C TRP A 199 0.87 -5.35 -8.24
N LEU A 200 2.00 -4.78 -7.83
CA LEU A 200 2.67 -3.66 -8.50
C LEU A 200 4.12 -3.98 -8.90
N GLY A 201 4.49 -5.25 -8.98
CA GLY A 201 5.88 -5.66 -9.26
C GLY A 201 6.32 -5.32 -10.69
N ASP A 202 5.44 -5.47 -11.66
CA ASP A 202 5.67 -4.98 -13.02
C ASP A 202 5.02 -3.61 -13.23
N ARG A 203 5.81 -2.56 -12.99
CA ARG A 203 5.34 -1.18 -13.16
C ARG A 203 4.99 -0.81 -14.59
N GLY A 204 5.57 -1.49 -15.57
CA GLY A 204 5.30 -1.25 -16.98
C GLY A 204 3.92 -1.72 -17.45
N ALA A 205 3.19 -2.47 -16.60
CA ALA A 205 1.81 -2.85 -16.87
C ALA A 205 0.80 -1.73 -16.56
N PHE A 206 1.25 -0.56 -16.06
CA PHE A 206 0.35 0.47 -15.57
C PHE A 206 0.68 1.84 -16.12
N SER A 207 -0.36 2.60 -16.47
CA SER A 207 -0.27 4.03 -16.69
C SER A 207 -1.46 4.74 -16.05
N VAL A 208 -1.29 6.02 -15.74
CA VAL A 208 -2.36 6.84 -15.14
C VAL A 208 -2.56 8.08 -15.98
N SER A 209 -3.80 8.38 -16.29
CA SER A 209 -4.20 9.59 -17.02
C SER A 209 -5.23 10.39 -16.24
N ALA A 210 -5.15 11.70 -16.42
CA ALA A 210 -6.16 12.68 -15.99
C ALA A 210 -6.79 13.34 -17.21
N THR A 211 -8.09 13.57 -17.17
CA THR A 211 -8.79 14.26 -18.24
C THR A 211 -8.65 15.78 -18.10
N VAL A 212 -8.38 16.47 -19.17
CA VAL A 212 -8.44 17.94 -19.25
C VAL A 212 -9.92 18.37 -19.21
N LEU A 213 -10.29 19.13 -18.17
CA LEU A 213 -11.66 19.54 -17.90
C LEU A 213 -11.96 20.92 -18.50
N ASP A 214 -10.95 21.81 -18.46
CA ASP A 214 -11.06 23.16 -19.02
C ASP A 214 -9.68 23.75 -19.34
N VAL A 215 -9.66 24.76 -20.21
CA VAL A 215 -8.45 25.48 -20.65
C VAL A 215 -8.74 26.98 -20.74
N HIS A 216 -8.04 27.78 -19.96
CA HIS A 216 -8.21 29.25 -19.97
C HIS A 216 -6.90 29.94 -20.32
N SER A 217 -6.90 30.80 -21.32
CA SER A 217 -5.77 31.69 -21.63
C SER A 217 -5.61 32.73 -20.53
N VAL A 218 -4.39 32.98 -20.09
CA VAL A 218 -4.07 33.96 -19.04
C VAL A 218 -2.86 34.82 -19.43
N ARG A 219 -2.85 36.05 -18.97
CA ARG A 219 -1.75 36.99 -19.13
C ARG A 219 -0.98 37.15 -17.82
N ARG A 220 0.30 37.49 -17.93
CA ARG A 220 1.15 37.80 -16.78
C ARG A 220 0.46 38.84 -15.87
N GLY A 221 0.42 38.51 -14.58
CA GLY A 221 -0.17 39.36 -13.53
C GLY A 221 -1.66 39.15 -13.30
N GLU A 222 -2.37 38.43 -14.19
CA GLU A 222 -3.75 38.05 -13.93
C GLU A 222 -3.85 37.17 -12.68
N ARG A 223 -5.00 37.23 -12.00
CA ARG A 223 -5.24 36.49 -10.76
C ARG A 223 -6.08 35.25 -11.05
N VAL A 224 -5.66 34.13 -10.48
CA VAL A 224 -6.32 32.82 -10.67
C VAL A 224 -6.52 32.09 -9.33
N GLY A 225 -7.52 31.24 -9.32
CA GLY A 225 -7.84 30.33 -8.22
C GLY A 225 -8.44 30.99 -6.99
N TYR A 226 -8.71 30.20 -5.96
CA TYR A 226 -9.32 30.66 -4.70
C TYR A 226 -8.48 31.69 -3.96
N ARG A 227 -7.16 31.57 -4.05
CA ARG A 227 -6.22 32.48 -3.37
C ARG A 227 -5.85 33.68 -4.22
N GLN A 228 -6.46 33.85 -5.39
CA GLN A 228 -6.24 34.96 -6.30
C GLN A 228 -4.74 35.23 -6.55
N ARG A 229 -3.99 34.14 -6.81
CA ARG A 229 -2.55 34.24 -7.08
C ARG A 229 -2.29 34.84 -8.45
N ARG A 230 -1.24 35.65 -8.54
CA ARG A 230 -0.83 36.25 -9.82
C ARG A 230 -0.03 35.22 -10.62
N VAL A 231 -0.40 35.03 -11.90
CA VAL A 231 0.39 34.20 -12.81
C VAL A 231 1.69 34.89 -13.19
N ALA A 232 2.78 34.11 -13.26
CA ALA A 232 4.12 34.66 -13.48
C ALA A 232 4.43 35.03 -14.93
N GLY A 233 3.64 34.52 -15.87
CA GLY A 233 3.84 34.75 -17.32
C GLY A 233 2.56 34.55 -18.12
N ASP A 234 2.61 34.88 -19.41
CA ASP A 234 1.54 34.55 -20.35
C ASP A 234 1.47 33.04 -20.58
N GLY A 235 0.27 32.50 -20.72
CA GLY A 235 0.07 31.08 -20.93
C GLY A 235 -1.37 30.62 -20.76
N HIS A 236 -1.53 29.43 -20.22
CA HIS A 236 -2.84 28.81 -20.00
C HIS A 236 -2.94 28.24 -18.60
N ILE A 237 -4.12 28.31 -18.02
CA ILE A 237 -4.52 27.52 -16.87
C ILE A 237 -5.29 26.30 -17.40
N LEU A 238 -4.77 25.13 -17.11
CA LEU A 238 -5.48 23.88 -17.36
C LEU A 238 -6.14 23.41 -16.07
N VAL A 239 -7.41 23.07 -16.16
CA VAL A 239 -8.12 22.36 -15.11
C VAL A 239 -8.12 20.87 -15.50
N VAL A 240 -7.55 20.01 -14.66
CA VAL A 240 -7.45 18.58 -14.92
C VAL A 240 -8.12 17.77 -13.79
N SER A 241 -8.64 16.60 -14.11
CA SER A 241 -9.17 15.67 -13.09
C SER A 241 -8.06 15.19 -12.15
N GLY A 242 -8.44 14.80 -10.94
CA GLY A 242 -7.50 14.39 -9.91
C GLY A 242 -7.10 15.53 -8.97
N GLY A 243 -7.49 15.39 -7.72
CA GLY A 243 -7.22 16.34 -6.64
C GLY A 243 -7.00 15.63 -5.30
N THR A 244 -7.22 16.35 -4.21
CA THR A 244 -6.91 15.82 -2.87
C THR A 244 -7.78 14.61 -2.47
N ALA A 245 -9.01 14.50 -2.97
CA ALA A 245 -9.84 13.31 -2.78
C ALA A 245 -9.27 12.06 -3.46
N HIS A 246 -8.46 12.24 -4.50
CA HIS A 246 -7.74 11.16 -5.17
C HIS A 246 -6.33 10.94 -4.60
N GLY A 247 -5.94 11.67 -3.57
CA GLY A 247 -4.58 11.60 -3.00
C GLY A 247 -3.54 12.44 -3.77
N VAL A 248 -3.95 13.23 -4.77
CA VAL A 248 -3.06 14.13 -5.52
C VAL A 248 -2.65 15.30 -4.64
N GLY A 249 -1.36 15.59 -4.58
CA GLY A 249 -0.81 16.66 -3.74
C GLY A 249 -0.75 16.35 -2.24
N LEU A 250 -1.12 15.14 -1.82
CA LEU A 250 -0.96 14.68 -0.46
C LEU A 250 0.37 13.91 -0.33
N GLU A 251 1.33 14.51 0.36
CA GLU A 251 2.61 13.84 0.66
C GLU A 251 2.64 13.43 2.14
N ALA A 252 2.86 12.13 2.39
CA ALA A 252 3.23 11.67 3.72
C ALA A 252 4.71 12.00 3.99
N PRO A 253 5.10 12.24 5.27
CA PRO A 253 6.50 12.39 5.62
C PRO A 253 7.32 11.21 5.10
N THR A 254 8.28 11.47 4.23
CA THR A 254 9.22 10.45 3.79
C THR A 254 10.39 10.42 4.75
N ALA A 255 10.69 9.24 5.32
CA ALA A 255 11.91 9.03 6.06
C ALA A 255 13.10 9.18 5.10
N ALA A 256 13.66 10.39 5.02
CA ALA A 256 14.83 10.66 4.20
C ALA A 256 16.05 9.95 4.83
N ALA A 257 16.38 8.76 4.31
CA ALA A 257 17.44 7.92 4.83
C ALA A 257 18.84 8.44 4.44
N THR A 258 18.95 9.26 3.38
CA THR A 258 20.23 9.79 2.90
C THR A 258 20.29 11.32 2.94
N VAL A 259 21.50 11.87 3.04
CA VAL A 259 21.75 13.32 2.99
C VAL A 259 21.18 13.94 1.70
N ARG A 260 21.34 13.26 0.57
CA ARG A 260 20.77 13.68 -0.72
C ARG A 260 19.25 13.78 -0.68
N GLN A 261 18.56 12.79 -0.10
CA GLN A 261 17.10 12.82 0.06
C GLN A 261 16.64 13.97 0.98
N ARG A 262 17.40 14.25 2.04
CA ARG A 262 17.12 15.40 2.93
C ARG A 262 17.27 16.73 2.20
N ALA A 263 18.32 16.91 1.40
CA ALA A 263 18.51 18.09 0.59
C ALA A 263 17.39 18.31 -0.43
N ILE A 264 16.93 17.24 -1.10
CA ILE A 264 15.79 17.28 -2.02
C ILE A 264 14.50 17.66 -1.29
N SER A 265 14.27 17.09 -0.10
CA SER A 265 13.08 17.41 0.71
C SER A 265 13.08 18.87 1.18
N LEU A 266 14.24 19.41 1.57
CA LEU A 266 14.40 20.83 1.93
C LEU A 266 14.17 21.75 0.73
N ALA A 267 14.70 21.41 -0.45
CA ALA A 267 14.51 22.20 -1.67
C ALA A 267 13.02 22.20 -2.09
N LYS A 268 12.34 21.04 -2.03
CA LYS A 268 10.89 20.95 -2.25
C LYS A 268 10.11 21.81 -1.26
N GLY A 269 10.40 21.69 0.04
CA GLY A 269 9.73 22.48 1.08
C GLY A 269 9.93 24.00 0.91
N GLY A 270 11.11 24.43 0.44
CA GLY A 270 11.37 25.83 0.10
C GLY A 270 10.55 26.32 -1.10
N LEU A 271 10.42 25.51 -2.13
CA LEU A 271 9.56 25.81 -3.30
C LEU A 271 8.09 25.84 -2.91
N ASP A 272 7.63 24.89 -2.09
CA ASP A 272 6.25 24.84 -1.59
C ASP A 272 5.92 26.09 -0.73
N ALA A 273 6.86 26.51 0.12
CA ALA A 273 6.74 27.75 0.91
C ALA A 273 6.67 29.00 0.02
N ALA A 274 7.39 29.02 -1.12
CA ALA A 274 7.29 30.04 -2.13
C ALA A 274 6.02 29.91 -3.00
N GLY A 275 5.21 28.88 -2.74
CA GLY A 275 4.00 28.56 -3.47
C GLY A 275 4.24 27.97 -4.86
N LEU A 276 5.42 27.45 -5.11
CA LEU A 276 5.81 26.78 -6.35
C LEU A 276 5.88 25.28 -6.08
N ALA A 277 4.75 24.59 -6.17
CA ALA A 277 4.69 23.13 -6.05
C ALA A 277 4.67 22.48 -7.44
N LEU A 278 5.62 21.57 -7.67
CA LEU A 278 5.64 20.78 -8.91
C LEU A 278 4.53 19.73 -8.83
N SER A 279 3.67 19.71 -9.84
CA SER A 279 2.56 18.75 -9.88
C SER A 279 3.02 17.38 -10.41
N PRO A 280 2.27 16.31 -10.15
CA PRO A 280 2.55 15.00 -10.74
C PRO A 280 2.11 14.90 -12.22
N PHE A 281 1.48 15.93 -12.78
CA PHE A 281 0.95 15.91 -14.14
C PHE A 281 2.03 16.24 -15.16
N THR A 282 2.09 15.44 -16.24
CA THR A 282 3.04 15.57 -17.33
C THR A 282 2.32 16.04 -18.61
N ILE A 283 2.73 17.19 -19.15
CA ILE A 283 2.17 17.76 -20.37
C ILE A 283 3.34 18.14 -21.30
N ALA A 284 3.29 17.70 -22.54
CA ALA A 284 4.38 17.87 -23.53
C ALA A 284 5.73 17.37 -22.96
N GLY A 285 5.75 16.19 -22.34
CA GLY A 285 6.95 15.53 -21.81
C GLY A 285 7.57 16.14 -20.55
N LYS A 286 6.91 17.14 -19.92
CA LYS A 286 7.42 17.78 -18.70
C LYS A 286 6.37 17.85 -17.62
N GLN A 287 6.77 17.62 -16.36
CA GLN A 287 5.91 17.93 -15.21
C GLN A 287 5.62 19.45 -15.17
N ARG A 288 4.40 19.81 -14.80
CA ARG A 288 3.93 21.19 -14.73
C ARG A 288 3.74 21.65 -13.30
N TRP A 289 3.79 22.95 -13.09
CA TRP A 289 3.56 23.56 -11.78
C TRP A 289 2.07 23.64 -11.48
N PHE A 290 1.70 23.41 -10.24
CA PHE A 290 0.37 23.81 -9.79
C PHE A 290 0.22 25.33 -9.89
N ALA A 291 -0.90 25.81 -10.43
CA ALA A 291 -1.26 27.22 -10.40
C ALA A 291 -1.71 27.62 -8.98
N GLU A 292 -2.37 26.69 -8.27
CA GLU A 292 -2.71 26.77 -6.85
C GLU A 292 -2.75 25.37 -6.25
N PRO A 293 -2.87 25.21 -4.90
CA PRO A 293 -3.05 23.89 -4.28
C PRO A 293 -4.23 23.12 -4.90
N PRO A 294 -4.11 21.79 -5.08
CA PRO A 294 -5.17 21.00 -5.70
C PRO A 294 -6.48 21.07 -4.91
N HIS A 295 -7.59 21.05 -5.62
CA HIS A 295 -8.95 20.96 -5.06
C HIS A 295 -9.30 19.49 -4.75
N MET A 296 -10.52 19.22 -4.29
CA MET A 296 -10.92 17.85 -3.99
C MET A 296 -10.90 16.94 -5.23
N GLN A 297 -11.54 17.36 -6.33
CA GLN A 297 -11.70 16.55 -7.55
C GLN A 297 -10.82 16.97 -8.70
N ALA A 298 -10.21 18.15 -8.65
CA ALA A 298 -9.48 18.74 -9.77
C ALA A 298 -8.21 19.44 -9.31
N SER A 299 -7.30 19.61 -10.24
CA SER A 299 -6.07 20.40 -10.09
C SER A 299 -6.00 21.48 -11.16
N MET A 300 -5.45 22.64 -10.81
CA MET A 300 -5.16 23.73 -11.74
C MET A 300 -3.67 23.80 -12.00
N LEU A 301 -3.28 23.73 -13.29
CA LEU A 301 -1.88 23.73 -13.73
C LEU A 301 -1.59 24.94 -14.57
N PHE A 302 -0.38 25.50 -14.41
CA PHE A 302 0.09 26.56 -15.30
C PHE A 302 0.88 25.95 -16.46
N LEU A 303 0.52 26.33 -17.69
CA LEU A 303 1.19 25.96 -18.92
C LEU A 303 1.72 27.24 -19.62
N PRO A 304 3.03 27.40 -19.86
CA PRO A 304 3.58 28.56 -20.55
C PRO A 304 3.04 28.70 -21.99
N ALA A 305 2.90 29.93 -22.49
CA ALA A 305 2.36 30.24 -23.83
C ALA A 305 3.10 29.51 -24.98
N ALA A 306 4.39 29.22 -24.81
CA ALA A 306 5.18 28.49 -25.80
C ALA A 306 4.78 27.03 -25.97
N VAL A 307 3.92 26.50 -25.10
CA VAL A 307 3.48 25.09 -25.13
C VAL A 307 2.02 25.06 -25.55
N PRO A 308 1.68 24.40 -26.67
CA PRO A 308 0.29 24.26 -27.08
C PRO A 308 -0.52 23.55 -26.00
N PRO A 309 -1.67 24.09 -25.58
CA PRO A 309 -2.51 23.40 -24.59
C PRO A 309 -3.21 22.20 -25.23
N PRO A 310 -3.38 21.10 -24.47
CA PRO A 310 -4.25 20.01 -24.88
C PRO A 310 -5.71 20.50 -24.93
N ALA A 311 -6.53 19.84 -25.74
CA ALA A 311 -7.96 20.14 -25.82
C ALA A 311 -8.73 19.64 -24.58
N VAL A 312 -9.89 20.22 -24.31
CA VAL A 312 -10.83 19.68 -23.32
C VAL A 312 -11.26 18.28 -23.75
N GLY A 313 -11.13 17.33 -22.85
CA GLY A 313 -11.36 15.91 -23.10
C GLY A 313 -10.11 15.09 -23.38
N ASP A 314 -8.99 15.73 -23.71
CA ASP A 314 -7.71 15.03 -23.86
C ASP A 314 -7.24 14.45 -22.51
N GLU A 315 -6.41 13.41 -22.59
CA GLU A 315 -5.78 12.80 -21.43
C GLU A 315 -4.32 13.25 -21.26
N VAL A 316 -3.93 13.53 -20.04
CA VAL A 316 -2.55 13.90 -19.66
C VAL A 316 -2.00 12.89 -18.65
N GLY A 317 -0.73 12.55 -18.77
CA GLY A 317 -0.08 11.58 -17.88
C GLY A 317 0.04 12.09 -16.43
N VAL A 318 -0.11 11.18 -15.46
CA VAL A 318 0.01 11.50 -14.02
C VAL A 318 0.91 10.47 -13.34
N ASP A 319 1.87 10.94 -12.56
CA ASP A 319 2.69 10.08 -11.72
C ASP A 319 2.14 10.09 -10.28
N VAL A 320 1.58 8.96 -9.85
CA VAL A 320 0.92 8.84 -8.55
C VAL A 320 1.40 7.62 -7.76
N ARG A 321 1.20 7.70 -6.44
CA ARG A 321 1.46 6.57 -5.55
C ARG A 321 0.20 5.70 -5.43
N PHE A 322 0.17 4.55 -6.05
CA PHE A 322 -0.97 3.61 -6.09
C PHE A 322 -1.56 3.24 -4.72
N THR A 323 -0.72 3.20 -3.68
CA THR A 323 -1.17 2.86 -2.31
C THR A 323 -1.93 3.98 -1.60
N THR A 324 -1.95 5.18 -2.15
CA THR A 324 -2.63 6.36 -1.58
C THR A 324 -3.56 7.04 -2.58
N THR A 325 -3.58 6.59 -3.83
CA THR A 325 -4.41 7.17 -4.88
C THR A 325 -5.68 6.33 -5.08
N GLU A 326 -6.82 6.99 -5.08
CA GLU A 326 -8.09 6.42 -5.51
C GLU A 326 -8.39 6.87 -6.93
N PHE A 327 -8.81 5.95 -7.78
CA PHE A 327 -9.11 6.20 -9.18
C PHE A 327 -10.62 6.19 -9.39
N ASP A 328 -11.12 7.14 -10.19
CA ASP A 328 -12.53 7.15 -10.61
C ASP A 328 -12.82 5.97 -11.56
N ARG A 329 -11.81 5.59 -12.34
CA ARG A 329 -11.91 4.52 -13.33
C ARG A 329 -10.67 3.64 -13.33
N VAL A 330 -10.89 2.33 -13.41
CA VAL A 330 -9.85 1.35 -13.68
C VAL A 330 -10.19 0.68 -15.01
N ALA A 331 -9.45 1.02 -16.06
CA ALA A 331 -9.54 0.43 -17.39
C ALA A 331 -8.59 -0.76 -17.49
N MET A 332 -9.06 -1.86 -18.08
CA MET A 332 -8.26 -3.05 -18.36
C MET A 332 -8.32 -3.29 -19.87
N ASP A 333 -7.17 -3.25 -20.48
CA ASP A 333 -6.97 -3.47 -21.91
C ASP A 333 -6.58 -4.92 -22.19
#